data_66470dcc2642b843adc20fe4ab9fad89
#
_entry.id   66470dcc2642b843adc20fe4ab9fad89
#
_cell.length_a   1.000
_cell.length_b   1.000
_cell.length_c   1.000
_cell.angle_alpha   90.00
_cell.angle_beta   90.00
_cell.angle_gamma   90.00
#
_symmetry.space_group_name_H-M   'P 1'
#
loop_
_entity.id
_entity.type
_entity.pdbx_description
1 polymer ?
#
loop_
_entity_poly.entity_id
_entity_poly.type
_entity_poly.pdbx_seq_one_letter_code
_entity_poly.pdbx_strand_id
1 'polypeptide(L)'
;MRRLNILAIAYACNPTRGSEFGVGWGWVNAIASRHDLTVITADFNFIDIDKHLNNCVPLSNSTPRFVYMTNRTWHYRPSGFWIAVEGSLAKPLMNLAYEDWLRYAFAEAEQETKENHYDLVHLITYVGWRFPGRFYQLSIPFVWGPIGGMTNTPWQLLPMLGIRGAIYYGARNLINSLQLTLMKGPRRALRAANGCVIAATSEIKEALWNRFSVRSRVICEVGPPDFTRVSPNERVEDEPLRICWSGTHLPGKALNLLLRAAALLHDIHYTIEILGDGPSGRNWKRLATKLGIDERCHWHGWLTRAASLTIMGDSHVFAITSLKDLTSNVAVEAISLGLPVICLDHCGFADLVTDDCGIKVHAGSEKQIISDLCNALRKLYMDEALRRRLSEGALLRARDYSWPNKMCALEKVYEAAVTIQKENDVAGSTSPTTNLVQMD
;
A
#
# COMPACT_ATOMS: atom_id res chain seq x y z
N MET A 1 -20.82 -3.30 15.78
CA MET A 1 -21.59 -3.31 14.51
C MET A 1 -22.26 -4.66 14.31
N ARG A 2 -23.48 -4.76 13.70
CA ARG A 2 -24.04 -6.04 13.26
C ARG A 2 -23.17 -6.68 12.18
N ARG A 3 -23.21 -7.99 12.07
CA ARG A 3 -22.57 -8.69 10.95
C ARG A 3 -23.27 -8.31 9.64
N LEU A 4 -22.50 -7.91 8.63
CA LEU A 4 -22.97 -7.53 7.30
C LEU A 4 -22.68 -8.64 6.30
N ASN A 5 -23.46 -8.68 5.23
CA ASN A 5 -23.18 -9.49 4.04
C ASN A 5 -22.55 -8.59 2.96
N ILE A 6 -21.28 -8.80 2.64
CA ILE A 6 -20.45 -7.90 1.84
C ILE A 6 -20.03 -8.57 0.54
N LEU A 7 -20.19 -7.86 -0.58
CA LEU A 7 -19.63 -8.25 -1.87
C LEU A 7 -18.30 -7.51 -2.08
N ALA A 8 -17.18 -8.22 -1.98
CA ALA A 8 -15.85 -7.66 -2.19
C ALA A 8 -15.37 -7.90 -3.63
N ILE A 9 -14.76 -6.87 -4.21
CA ILE A 9 -14.12 -6.94 -5.52
C ILE A 9 -12.61 -6.85 -5.32
N ALA A 10 -11.91 -7.96 -5.47
CA ALA A 10 -10.49 -8.08 -5.17
C ALA A 10 -9.74 -8.83 -6.29
N TYR A 11 -9.45 -8.14 -7.40
CA TYR A 11 -8.73 -8.70 -8.54
C TYR A 11 -7.41 -9.38 -8.13
N ALA A 12 -6.57 -8.65 -7.41
CA ALA A 12 -5.33 -9.14 -6.82
C ALA A 12 -5.63 -9.59 -5.38
N CYS A 13 -5.73 -10.90 -5.15
CA CYS A 13 -6.00 -11.50 -3.84
C CYS A 13 -5.30 -12.85 -3.76
N ASN A 14 -4.13 -12.92 -3.08
CA ASN A 14 -3.34 -14.14 -3.08
C ASN A 14 -2.55 -14.29 -1.77
N PRO A 15 -2.64 -15.44 -1.08
CA PRO A 15 -1.99 -15.67 0.22
C PRO A 15 -0.47 -15.81 0.13
N THR A 16 0.07 -16.21 -1.03
CA THR A 16 1.49 -16.55 -1.19
C THR A 16 2.31 -15.45 -1.87
N ARG A 17 1.64 -14.42 -2.42
CA ARG A 17 2.28 -13.32 -3.14
C ARG A 17 2.28 -12.04 -2.33
N GLY A 18 3.36 -11.28 -2.44
CA GLY A 18 3.48 -9.95 -1.83
C GLY A 18 2.83 -8.83 -2.64
N SER A 19 3.10 -7.57 -2.27
CA SER A 19 2.58 -6.36 -2.93
C SER A 19 1.04 -6.36 -2.99
N GLU A 20 0.45 -5.92 -4.10
CA GLU A 20 -1.02 -5.82 -4.30
C GLU A 20 -1.79 -7.10 -3.97
N PHE A 21 -1.21 -8.26 -4.27
CA PHE A 21 -1.84 -9.55 -4.00
C PHE A 21 -1.97 -9.83 -2.51
N GLY A 22 -0.91 -9.57 -1.76
CA GLY A 22 -0.90 -9.70 -0.30
C GLY A 22 -1.80 -8.65 0.38
N VAL A 23 -1.90 -7.45 -0.20
CA VAL A 23 -2.84 -6.41 0.24
C VAL A 23 -4.27 -6.94 0.14
N GLY A 24 -4.69 -7.41 -1.04
CA GLY A 24 -6.05 -7.95 -1.23
C GLY A 24 -6.35 -9.11 -0.29
N TRP A 25 -5.41 -10.04 -0.13
CA TRP A 25 -5.57 -11.16 0.78
C TRP A 25 -5.74 -10.72 2.25
N GLY A 26 -4.90 -9.79 2.71
CA GLY A 26 -4.98 -9.26 4.08
C GLY A 26 -6.32 -8.58 4.36
N TRP A 27 -6.83 -7.76 3.43
CA TRP A 27 -8.14 -7.12 3.55
C TRP A 27 -9.28 -8.13 3.55
N VAL A 28 -9.27 -9.11 2.62
CA VAL A 28 -10.29 -10.18 2.55
C VAL A 28 -10.38 -10.94 3.86
N ASN A 29 -9.24 -11.37 4.43
CA ASN A 29 -9.22 -12.08 5.71
C ASN A 29 -9.69 -11.20 6.87
N ALA A 30 -9.26 -9.95 6.91
CA ALA A 30 -9.68 -9.03 7.96
C ALA A 30 -11.20 -8.79 7.93
N ILE A 31 -11.79 -8.59 6.75
CA ILE A 31 -13.24 -8.40 6.59
C ILE A 31 -13.98 -9.67 6.96
N ALA A 32 -13.56 -10.85 6.47
CA ALA A 32 -14.18 -12.14 6.76
C ALA A 32 -14.16 -12.51 8.25
N SER A 33 -13.21 -11.98 9.02
CA SER A 33 -13.16 -12.20 10.46
C SER A 33 -14.36 -11.61 11.22
N ARG A 34 -15.05 -10.61 10.63
CA ARG A 34 -16.16 -9.88 11.27
C ARG A 34 -17.47 -9.87 10.48
N HIS A 35 -17.43 -10.16 9.18
CA HIS A 35 -18.57 -10.06 8.26
C HIS A 35 -18.69 -11.31 7.39
N ASP A 36 -19.85 -11.54 6.81
CA ASP A 36 -20.06 -12.56 5.78
C ASP A 36 -19.58 -11.98 4.46
N LEU A 37 -18.71 -12.72 3.74
CA LEU A 37 -17.96 -12.17 2.63
C LEU A 37 -18.05 -13.06 1.40
N THR A 38 -18.51 -12.49 0.30
CA THR A 38 -18.34 -13.03 -1.05
C THR A 38 -17.30 -12.21 -1.79
N VAL A 39 -16.31 -12.86 -2.40
CA VAL A 39 -15.17 -12.22 -3.04
C VAL A 39 -15.15 -12.55 -4.52
N ILE A 40 -15.36 -11.57 -5.38
CA ILE A 40 -15.09 -11.69 -6.81
C ILE A 40 -13.59 -11.41 -7.03
N THR A 41 -12.87 -12.43 -7.53
CA THR A 41 -11.41 -12.36 -7.75
C THR A 41 -11.02 -12.96 -9.10
N ALA A 42 -9.79 -12.70 -9.55
CA ALA A 42 -9.30 -13.28 -10.80
C ALA A 42 -8.98 -14.79 -10.62
N ASP A 43 -9.26 -15.57 -11.65
CA ASP A 43 -9.11 -17.04 -11.67
C ASP A 43 -7.68 -17.53 -11.42
N PHE A 44 -6.68 -16.75 -11.80
CA PHE A 44 -5.27 -17.11 -11.55
C PHE A 44 -4.88 -17.15 -10.05
N ASN A 45 -5.75 -16.66 -9.16
CA ASN A 45 -5.57 -16.76 -7.71
C ASN A 45 -6.09 -18.09 -7.14
N PHE A 46 -6.90 -18.85 -7.90
CA PHE A 46 -7.60 -20.04 -7.45
C PHE A 46 -6.67 -21.06 -6.77
N ILE A 47 -5.60 -21.47 -7.44
CA ILE A 47 -4.72 -22.55 -6.96
C ILE A 47 -4.10 -22.21 -5.60
N ASP A 48 -3.64 -20.98 -5.43
CA ASP A 48 -2.97 -20.57 -4.19
C ASP A 48 -3.97 -20.36 -3.05
N ILE A 49 -5.17 -19.83 -3.37
CA ILE A 49 -6.26 -19.67 -2.39
C ILE A 49 -6.76 -21.03 -1.94
N ASP A 50 -7.05 -21.93 -2.88
CA ASP A 50 -7.57 -23.28 -2.58
C ASP A 50 -6.58 -24.07 -1.72
N LYS A 51 -5.30 -24.09 -2.09
CA LYS A 51 -4.26 -24.72 -1.27
C LYS A 51 -4.19 -24.13 0.13
N HIS A 52 -4.31 -22.80 0.26
CA HIS A 52 -4.25 -22.15 1.56
C HIS A 52 -5.44 -22.52 2.44
N LEU A 53 -6.65 -22.48 1.88
CA LEU A 53 -7.89 -22.83 2.60
C LEU A 53 -7.93 -24.29 3.03
N ASN A 54 -7.38 -25.20 2.22
CA ASN A 54 -7.35 -26.63 2.52
C ASN A 54 -6.26 -27.00 3.55
N ASN A 55 -5.19 -26.20 3.66
CA ASN A 55 -4.05 -26.51 4.54
C ASN A 55 -4.04 -25.71 5.85
N CYS A 56 -4.82 -24.64 5.96
CA CYS A 56 -4.87 -23.81 7.16
C CYS A 56 -6.18 -24.04 7.92
N VAL A 57 -6.08 -24.15 9.24
CA VAL A 57 -7.28 -24.07 10.09
C VAL A 57 -7.92 -22.70 9.89
N PRO A 58 -9.23 -22.60 9.65
CA PRO A 58 -9.87 -21.31 9.43
C PRO A 58 -9.58 -20.35 10.59
N LEU A 59 -9.00 -19.19 10.30
CA LEU A 59 -8.70 -18.13 11.26
C LEU A 59 -9.97 -17.43 11.77
N SER A 60 -11.12 -17.70 11.17
CA SER A 60 -12.41 -17.08 11.50
C SER A 60 -13.55 -18.08 11.44
N ASN A 61 -14.65 -17.77 12.13
CA ASN A 61 -15.88 -18.57 12.15
C ASN A 61 -16.63 -18.58 10.78
N SER A 62 -16.15 -17.85 9.77
CA SER A 62 -16.69 -17.88 8.41
C SER A 62 -15.57 -17.82 7.38
N THR A 63 -15.53 -18.82 6.51
CA THR A 63 -14.67 -18.84 5.32
C THR A 63 -15.32 -17.97 4.24
N PRO A 64 -14.59 -17.04 3.58
CA PRO A 64 -15.13 -16.27 2.47
C PRO A 64 -15.54 -17.18 1.32
N ARG A 65 -16.65 -16.85 0.66
CA ARG A 65 -17.04 -17.48 -0.60
C ARG A 65 -16.30 -16.79 -1.74
N PHE A 66 -15.58 -17.54 -2.55
CA PHE A 66 -14.86 -17.00 -3.70
C PHE A 66 -15.59 -17.28 -5.02
N VAL A 67 -15.72 -16.24 -5.84
CA VAL A 67 -16.20 -16.29 -7.22
C VAL A 67 -15.03 -15.93 -8.12
N TYR A 68 -14.57 -16.91 -8.92
CA TYR A 68 -13.38 -16.78 -9.74
C TYR A 68 -13.74 -16.33 -11.15
N MET A 69 -13.25 -15.17 -11.57
CA MET A 69 -13.52 -14.61 -12.89
C MET A 69 -12.35 -14.80 -13.82
N THR A 70 -12.58 -15.45 -14.94
CA THR A 70 -11.59 -15.63 -16.01
C THR A 70 -11.33 -14.32 -16.73
N ASN A 71 -10.08 -13.98 -16.89
CA ASN A 71 -9.67 -12.91 -17.78
C ASN A 71 -9.77 -13.39 -19.23
N ARG A 72 -10.78 -12.95 -19.99
CA ARG A 72 -11.05 -13.42 -21.36
C ARG A 72 -10.08 -12.86 -22.40
N THR A 73 -9.30 -11.83 -22.03
CA THR A 73 -8.25 -11.30 -22.89
C THR A 73 -7.03 -12.23 -22.86
N TRP A 74 -6.69 -12.81 -24.01
CA TRP A 74 -5.56 -13.73 -24.24
C TRP A 74 -4.18 -13.12 -23.91
N HIS A 75 -4.13 -11.84 -23.58
CA HIS A 75 -2.91 -11.07 -23.36
C HIS A 75 -2.36 -11.15 -21.92
N TYR A 76 -3.09 -11.69 -20.95
CA TYR A 76 -2.67 -11.68 -19.58
C TYR A 76 -2.76 -13.05 -18.91
N ARG A 77 -1.67 -13.79 -18.97
CA ARG A 77 -1.35 -14.79 -17.94
C ARG A 77 -0.21 -14.23 -17.11
N PRO A 78 -0.35 -14.04 -15.80
CA PRO A 78 0.76 -13.61 -14.94
C PRO A 78 1.77 -14.74 -14.82
N SER A 79 2.63 -14.87 -15.82
CA SER A 79 3.88 -15.62 -15.72
C SER A 79 4.92 -14.70 -15.08
N GLY A 80 5.90 -15.26 -14.36
CA GLY A 80 6.97 -14.49 -13.72
C GLY A 80 7.70 -13.49 -14.63
N PHE A 81 7.60 -13.65 -15.96
CA PHE A 81 8.09 -12.73 -16.98
C PHE A 81 7.45 -11.33 -16.89
N TRP A 82 6.14 -11.23 -16.59
CA TRP A 82 5.44 -9.95 -16.53
C TRP A 82 5.70 -9.18 -15.24
N ILE A 83 5.99 -9.88 -14.15
CA ILE A 83 6.41 -9.27 -12.88
C ILE A 83 7.80 -8.64 -13.01
N ALA A 84 8.68 -9.24 -13.81
CA ALA A 84 10.03 -8.73 -14.07
C ALA A 84 10.08 -7.50 -14.98
N VAL A 85 8.99 -7.18 -15.71
CA VAL A 85 8.88 -6.06 -16.67
C VAL A 85 8.24 -4.81 -16.03
N GLU A 86 8.31 -4.64 -14.71
CA GLU A 86 7.94 -3.41 -14.03
C GLU A 86 8.79 -2.23 -14.57
N GLY A 87 8.17 -1.38 -15.38
CA GLY A 87 8.80 -0.18 -15.94
C GLY A 87 8.79 -0.07 -17.45
N SER A 88 8.26 -1.06 -18.19
CA SER A 88 8.21 -1.09 -19.64
C SER A 88 6.78 -0.94 -20.20
N LEU A 89 6.66 -1.09 -21.52
CA LEU A 89 5.41 -1.09 -22.33
C LEU A 89 4.32 -2.07 -21.83
N ALA A 90 4.63 -2.99 -20.93
CA ALA A 90 3.67 -3.95 -20.36
C ALA A 90 2.61 -3.31 -19.45
N LYS A 91 2.93 -2.19 -18.78
CA LYS A 91 2.02 -1.56 -17.83
C LYS A 91 0.71 -1.06 -18.45
N PRO A 92 0.69 -0.45 -19.65
CA PRO A 92 -0.55 -0.14 -20.37
C PRO A 92 -1.39 -1.37 -20.70
N LEU A 93 -0.76 -2.48 -21.12
CA LEU A 93 -1.46 -3.74 -21.42
C LEU A 93 -2.07 -4.37 -20.16
N MET A 94 -1.37 -4.33 -19.05
CA MET A 94 -1.90 -4.77 -17.75
C MET A 94 -3.13 -3.94 -17.34
N ASN A 95 -3.09 -2.64 -17.55
CA ASN A 95 -4.22 -1.76 -17.24
C ASN A 95 -5.44 -2.08 -18.12
N LEU A 96 -5.25 -2.34 -19.41
CA LEU A 96 -6.31 -2.76 -20.34
C LEU A 96 -6.91 -4.10 -19.94
N ALA A 97 -6.08 -5.08 -19.59
CA ALA A 97 -6.52 -6.38 -19.11
C ALA A 97 -7.32 -6.27 -17.80
N TYR A 98 -6.89 -5.40 -16.89
CA TYR A 98 -7.62 -5.13 -15.65
C TYR A 98 -8.96 -4.43 -15.91
N GLU A 99 -9.00 -3.44 -16.80
CA GLU A 99 -10.25 -2.75 -17.17
C GLU A 99 -11.24 -3.69 -17.83
N ASP A 100 -10.76 -4.61 -18.66
CA ASP A 100 -11.60 -5.66 -19.26
C ASP A 100 -12.15 -6.62 -18.21
N TRP A 101 -11.30 -7.08 -17.28
CA TRP A 101 -11.73 -7.91 -16.17
C TRP A 101 -12.82 -7.24 -15.33
N LEU A 102 -12.66 -5.94 -15.04
CA LEU A 102 -13.67 -5.16 -14.27
C LEU A 102 -15.04 -5.12 -14.94
N ARG A 103 -15.12 -5.21 -16.28
CA ARG A 103 -16.41 -5.28 -17.00
C ARG A 103 -17.12 -6.60 -16.73
N TYR A 104 -16.37 -7.71 -16.76
CA TYR A 104 -16.94 -9.04 -16.46
C TYR A 104 -17.26 -9.18 -14.97
N ALA A 105 -16.38 -8.71 -14.10
CA ALA A 105 -16.63 -8.69 -12.65
C ALA A 105 -17.87 -7.85 -12.28
N PHE A 106 -18.13 -6.76 -13.02
CA PHE A 106 -19.34 -5.97 -12.81
C PHE A 106 -20.61 -6.75 -13.22
N ALA A 107 -20.62 -7.43 -14.37
CA ALA A 107 -21.75 -8.24 -14.80
C ALA A 107 -22.04 -9.37 -13.80
N GLU A 108 -21.00 -10.01 -13.26
CA GLU A 108 -21.14 -11.01 -12.20
C GLU A 108 -21.71 -10.40 -10.93
N ALA A 109 -21.21 -9.21 -10.52
CA ALA A 109 -21.72 -8.50 -9.35
C ALA A 109 -23.21 -8.10 -9.51
N GLU A 110 -23.65 -7.74 -10.72
CA GLU A 110 -25.06 -7.50 -11.01
C GLU A 110 -25.92 -8.77 -10.85
N GLN A 111 -25.40 -9.91 -11.28
CA GLN A 111 -26.10 -11.19 -11.10
C GLN A 111 -26.14 -11.59 -9.63
N GLU A 112 -25.01 -11.55 -8.94
CA GLU A 112 -24.88 -11.85 -7.51
C GLU A 112 -25.86 -11.00 -6.67
N THR A 113 -26.00 -9.71 -6.97
CA THR A 113 -26.91 -8.81 -6.23
C THR A 113 -28.40 -9.02 -6.56
N LYS A 114 -28.73 -9.72 -7.63
CA LYS A 114 -30.12 -10.15 -7.92
C LYS A 114 -30.48 -11.45 -7.22
N GLU A 115 -29.53 -12.35 -7.09
CA GLU A 115 -29.73 -13.70 -6.52
C GLU A 115 -29.55 -13.71 -5.00
N ASN A 116 -28.71 -12.85 -4.48
CA ASN A 116 -28.33 -12.80 -3.07
C ASN A 116 -28.47 -11.39 -2.50
N HIS A 117 -28.74 -11.30 -1.19
CA HIS A 117 -28.77 -10.03 -0.49
C HIS A 117 -27.37 -9.62 -0.03
N TYR A 118 -26.96 -8.40 -0.36
CA TYR A 118 -25.74 -7.78 0.13
C TYR A 118 -26.04 -6.42 0.74
N ASP A 119 -25.40 -6.11 1.87
CA ASP A 119 -25.54 -4.81 2.54
C ASP A 119 -24.72 -3.72 1.83
N LEU A 120 -23.61 -4.09 1.17
CA LEU A 120 -22.75 -3.17 0.40
C LEU A 120 -21.80 -3.93 -0.55
N VAL A 121 -21.25 -3.20 -1.53
CA VAL A 121 -20.13 -3.66 -2.36
C VAL A 121 -18.85 -2.86 -2.02
N HIS A 122 -17.70 -3.56 -1.89
CA HIS A 122 -16.42 -2.96 -1.57
C HIS A 122 -15.35 -3.29 -2.63
N LEU A 123 -14.92 -2.29 -3.39
CA LEU A 123 -13.81 -2.42 -4.34
C LEU A 123 -12.48 -2.21 -3.61
N ILE A 124 -11.69 -3.28 -3.45
CA ILE A 124 -10.45 -3.34 -2.65
C ILE A 124 -9.20 -3.18 -3.53
N THR A 125 -9.00 -4.04 -4.51
CA THR A 125 -7.81 -4.03 -5.37
C THR A 125 -8.14 -3.92 -6.87
N TYR A 126 -7.32 -3.26 -7.65
CA TYR A 126 -6.00 -2.67 -7.26
C TYR A 126 -6.16 -1.39 -6.47
N VAL A 127 -5.17 -1.12 -5.62
CA VAL A 127 -5.04 0.14 -4.86
C VAL A 127 -4.69 1.29 -5.83
N GLY A 128 -5.64 1.69 -6.64
CA GLY A 128 -5.47 2.70 -7.67
C GLY A 128 -6.75 3.45 -7.96
N TRP A 129 -6.64 4.75 -8.21
CA TRP A 129 -7.79 5.61 -8.46
C TRP A 129 -8.35 5.55 -9.89
N ARG A 130 -7.60 4.99 -10.86
CA ARG A 130 -7.92 5.12 -12.30
C ARG A 130 -9.06 4.24 -12.77
N PHE A 131 -9.24 3.08 -12.18
CA PHE A 131 -10.12 2.03 -12.67
C PHE A 131 -11.11 1.57 -11.59
N PRO A 132 -12.18 2.36 -11.31
CA PRO A 132 -13.18 2.01 -10.31
C PRO A 132 -14.19 0.97 -10.78
N GLY A 133 -14.14 0.54 -12.04
CA GLY A 133 -15.24 -0.23 -12.63
C GLY A 133 -16.55 0.55 -12.67
N ARG A 134 -17.66 -0.19 -12.60
CA ARG A 134 -19.03 0.36 -12.57
C ARG A 134 -19.80 0.02 -11.31
N PHE A 135 -19.15 -0.55 -10.29
CA PHE A 135 -19.82 -1.07 -9.08
C PHE A 135 -20.62 -0.01 -8.32
N TYR A 136 -20.32 1.26 -8.52
CA TYR A 136 -21.13 2.39 -8.00
C TYR A 136 -22.50 2.54 -8.66
N GLN A 137 -22.82 1.74 -9.69
CA GLN A 137 -24.12 1.71 -10.36
C GLN A 137 -25.04 0.60 -9.82
N LEU A 138 -24.53 -0.27 -8.96
CA LEU A 138 -25.35 -1.26 -8.26
C LEU A 138 -26.32 -0.55 -7.30
N SER A 139 -27.46 -1.18 -7.02
CA SER A 139 -28.48 -0.65 -6.12
C SER A 139 -28.12 -0.75 -4.63
N ILE A 140 -26.89 -1.10 -4.31
CA ILE A 140 -26.36 -1.22 -2.95
C ILE A 140 -25.22 -0.23 -2.70
N PRO A 141 -24.94 0.17 -1.44
CA PRO A 141 -23.88 1.09 -1.09
C PRO A 141 -22.52 0.68 -1.66
N PHE A 142 -21.80 1.65 -2.22
CA PHE A 142 -20.48 1.44 -2.81
C PHE A 142 -19.37 2.02 -1.94
N VAL A 143 -18.47 1.16 -1.48
CA VAL A 143 -17.25 1.53 -0.76
C VAL A 143 -16.05 1.34 -1.69
N TRP A 144 -15.14 2.31 -1.74
CA TRP A 144 -13.99 2.25 -2.62
C TRP A 144 -12.69 2.55 -1.88
N GLY A 145 -11.77 1.63 -1.92
CA GLY A 145 -10.41 1.78 -1.38
C GLY A 145 -9.88 0.56 -0.64
N PRO A 146 -8.64 0.68 -0.15
CA PRO A 146 -7.81 1.90 -0.08
C PRO A 146 -7.38 2.41 -1.46
N ILE A 147 -7.48 3.72 -1.69
CA ILE A 147 -7.10 4.35 -2.95
C ILE A 147 -5.72 4.98 -2.83
N GLY A 148 -4.86 4.72 -3.82
CA GLY A 148 -3.54 5.31 -3.97
C GLY A 148 -3.28 5.91 -5.35
N GLY A 149 -2.06 6.40 -5.57
CA GLY A 149 -1.55 6.77 -6.88
C GLY A 149 -2.02 8.12 -7.43
N MET A 150 -2.67 8.96 -6.62
CA MET A 150 -3.12 10.30 -7.02
C MET A 150 -2.03 11.37 -6.93
N THR A 151 -1.01 11.15 -6.11
CA THR A 151 0.07 12.10 -5.88
C THR A 151 1.19 11.95 -6.90
N ASN A 152 1.88 13.04 -7.19
CA ASN A 152 3.05 13.09 -8.06
C ASN A 152 4.34 12.92 -7.24
N THR A 153 5.42 12.51 -7.90
CA THR A 153 6.76 12.62 -7.32
C THR A 153 7.11 14.10 -7.21
N PRO A 154 7.55 14.62 -6.04
CA PRO A 154 7.96 16.00 -5.91
C PRO A 154 9.03 16.38 -6.94
N TRP A 155 8.86 17.51 -7.65
CA TRP A 155 9.74 17.91 -8.74
C TRP A 155 11.21 18.08 -8.30
N GLN A 156 11.44 18.53 -7.07
CA GLN A 156 12.77 18.67 -6.48
C GLN A 156 13.50 17.34 -6.28
N LEU A 157 12.80 16.23 -6.21
CA LEU A 157 13.38 14.90 -6.04
C LEU A 157 13.75 14.22 -7.38
N LEU A 158 13.21 14.71 -8.52
CA LEU A 158 13.45 14.10 -9.83
C LEU A 158 14.93 13.99 -10.22
N PRO A 159 15.78 15.01 -10.00
CA PRO A 159 17.20 14.91 -10.35
C PRO A 159 17.92 13.74 -9.68
N MET A 160 17.50 13.33 -8.49
CA MET A 160 18.10 12.22 -7.72
C MET A 160 17.86 10.84 -8.35
N LEU A 161 16.90 10.74 -9.28
CA LEU A 161 16.56 9.51 -10.00
C LEU A 161 17.50 9.24 -11.18
N GLY A 162 18.47 10.14 -11.43
CA GLY A 162 19.27 10.15 -12.64
C GLY A 162 18.45 10.57 -13.87
N ILE A 163 19.13 10.81 -15.00
CA ILE A 163 18.50 11.39 -16.20
C ILE A 163 17.30 10.56 -16.68
N ARG A 164 17.47 9.24 -16.83
CA ARG A 164 16.39 8.35 -17.31
C ARG A 164 15.21 8.30 -16.33
N GLY A 165 15.50 8.23 -15.03
CA GLY A 165 14.48 8.24 -13.98
C GLY A 165 13.74 9.58 -13.94
N ALA A 166 14.44 10.70 -14.03
CA ALA A 166 13.86 12.04 -14.03
C ALA A 166 12.89 12.23 -15.21
N ILE A 167 13.27 11.81 -16.42
CA ILE A 167 12.41 11.86 -17.59
C ILE A 167 11.17 10.98 -17.39
N TYR A 168 11.35 9.74 -16.95
CA TYR A 168 10.24 8.79 -16.74
C TYR A 168 9.24 9.31 -15.68
N TYR A 169 9.71 9.70 -14.50
CA TYR A 169 8.83 10.18 -13.43
C TYR A 169 8.27 11.58 -13.71
N GLY A 170 9.00 12.44 -14.44
CA GLY A 170 8.50 13.73 -14.92
C GLY A 170 7.34 13.55 -15.91
N ALA A 171 7.50 12.69 -16.93
CA ALA A 171 6.42 12.35 -17.86
C ALA A 171 5.23 11.70 -17.13
N ARG A 172 5.49 10.80 -16.18
CA ARG A 172 4.44 10.19 -15.35
C ARG A 172 3.67 11.22 -14.53
N ASN A 173 4.34 12.23 -13.97
CA ASN A 173 3.69 13.33 -13.24
C ASN A 173 2.74 14.11 -14.15
N LEU A 174 3.18 14.45 -15.38
CA LEU A 174 2.36 15.16 -16.36
C LEU A 174 1.13 14.32 -16.77
N ILE A 175 1.35 13.04 -17.11
CA ILE A 175 0.28 12.12 -17.46
C ILE A 175 -0.70 11.96 -16.30
N ASN A 176 -0.22 11.78 -15.07
CA ASN A 176 -1.07 11.66 -13.88
C ASN A 176 -1.92 12.92 -13.68
N SER A 177 -1.32 14.10 -13.78
CA SER A 177 -2.03 15.38 -13.65
C SER A 177 -3.10 15.57 -14.71
N LEU A 178 -2.79 15.18 -15.96
CA LEU A 178 -3.74 15.21 -17.07
C LEU A 178 -4.90 14.23 -16.85
N GLN A 179 -4.62 13.01 -16.42
CA GLN A 179 -5.62 11.99 -16.12
C GLN A 179 -6.54 12.42 -14.97
N LEU A 180 -5.99 12.97 -13.89
CA LEU A 180 -6.76 13.53 -12.77
C LEU A 180 -7.74 14.63 -13.23
N THR A 181 -7.41 15.34 -14.32
CA THR A 181 -8.25 16.39 -14.86
C THR A 181 -9.29 15.86 -15.86
N LEU A 182 -8.94 14.90 -16.71
CA LEU A 182 -9.76 14.49 -17.86
C LEU A 182 -10.59 13.24 -17.65
N MET A 183 -10.18 12.32 -16.75
CA MET A 183 -10.88 11.04 -16.60
C MET A 183 -12.24 11.23 -15.90
N LYS A 184 -13.33 10.98 -16.64
CA LYS A 184 -14.72 11.14 -16.15
C LYS A 184 -15.17 9.95 -15.28
N GLY A 185 -14.72 8.73 -15.59
CA GLY A 185 -15.11 7.51 -14.88
C GLY A 185 -14.78 7.55 -13.39
N PRO A 186 -13.50 7.76 -13.01
CA PRO A 186 -13.12 7.90 -11.61
C PRO A 186 -13.86 9.04 -10.88
N ARG A 187 -14.08 10.16 -11.55
CA ARG A 187 -14.84 11.29 -10.94
C ARG A 187 -16.29 10.92 -10.60
N ARG A 188 -16.95 10.14 -11.48
CA ARG A 188 -18.32 9.67 -11.22
C ARG A 188 -18.34 8.71 -10.05
N ALA A 189 -17.42 7.74 -10.02
CA ALA A 189 -17.31 6.78 -8.94
C ALA A 189 -16.99 7.45 -7.59
N LEU A 190 -16.06 8.43 -7.57
CA LEU A 190 -15.72 9.20 -6.38
C LEU A 190 -16.92 10.00 -5.84
N ARG A 191 -17.72 10.59 -6.72
CA ARG A 191 -18.94 11.32 -6.30
C ARG A 191 -19.99 10.37 -5.73
N ALA A 192 -20.19 9.22 -6.35
CA ALA A 192 -21.12 8.20 -5.88
C ALA A 192 -20.69 7.62 -4.53
N ALA A 193 -19.38 7.44 -4.30
CA ALA A 193 -18.81 6.93 -3.04
C ALA A 193 -18.51 8.03 -2.01
N ASN A 194 -18.99 9.27 -2.19
CA ASN A 194 -18.63 10.38 -1.28
C ASN A 194 -18.99 10.07 0.18
N GLY A 195 -17.99 10.13 1.05
CA GLY A 195 -18.10 9.68 2.45
C GLY A 195 -17.75 8.21 2.69
N CYS A 196 -17.72 7.38 1.64
CA CYS A 196 -17.41 5.95 1.67
C CYS A 196 -16.10 5.61 0.94
N VAL A 197 -15.25 6.61 0.68
CA VAL A 197 -13.93 6.45 0.08
C VAL A 197 -12.88 6.26 1.17
N ILE A 198 -11.99 5.28 0.97
CA ILE A 198 -10.85 5.03 1.83
C ILE A 198 -9.60 5.53 1.10
N ALA A 199 -8.90 6.50 1.67
CA ALA A 199 -7.61 6.97 1.21
C ALA A 199 -6.50 6.13 1.86
N ALA A 200 -5.50 5.69 1.10
CA ALA A 200 -4.40 4.92 1.65
C ALA A 200 -3.48 5.78 2.54
N THR A 201 -3.36 7.10 2.25
CA THR A 201 -2.51 8.05 2.97
C THR A 201 -3.21 9.39 3.16
N SER A 202 -2.68 10.21 4.08
CA SER A 202 -3.15 11.59 4.30
C SER A 202 -2.99 12.46 3.05
N GLU A 203 -1.89 12.31 2.30
CA GLU A 203 -1.70 13.00 1.01
C GLU A 203 -2.83 12.67 0.00
N ILE A 204 -3.26 11.41 -0.04
CA ILE A 204 -4.36 10.99 -0.93
C ILE A 204 -5.69 11.58 -0.44
N LYS A 205 -5.94 11.59 0.87
CA LYS A 205 -7.14 12.23 1.45
C LYS A 205 -7.21 13.71 1.08
N GLU A 206 -6.11 14.44 1.19
CA GLU A 206 -6.03 15.84 0.79
C GLU A 206 -6.25 16.02 -0.72
N ALA A 207 -5.63 15.16 -1.55
CA ALA A 207 -5.84 15.19 -3.00
C ALA A 207 -7.30 14.93 -3.39
N LEU A 208 -7.99 14.00 -2.71
CA LEU A 208 -9.42 13.72 -2.90
C LEU A 208 -10.28 14.94 -2.54
N TRP A 209 -9.99 15.58 -1.40
CA TRP A 209 -10.71 16.76 -0.98
C TRP A 209 -10.46 17.95 -1.91
N ASN A 210 -9.22 18.31 -2.14
CA ASN A 210 -8.84 19.52 -2.89
C ASN A 210 -9.23 19.47 -4.36
N ARG A 211 -9.24 18.28 -5.00
CA ARG A 211 -9.53 18.14 -6.43
C ARG A 211 -10.96 17.73 -6.75
N PHE A 212 -11.61 17.00 -5.85
CA PHE A 212 -12.90 16.39 -6.11
C PHE A 212 -13.96 16.73 -5.07
N SER A 213 -13.60 17.42 -3.99
CA SER A 213 -14.46 17.71 -2.82
C SER A 213 -15.06 16.42 -2.21
N VAL A 214 -14.31 15.32 -2.27
CA VAL A 214 -14.74 14.02 -1.77
C VAL A 214 -14.23 13.78 -0.36
N ARG A 215 -15.15 13.49 0.55
CA ARG A 215 -14.82 13.08 1.92
C ARG A 215 -14.32 11.65 1.93
N SER A 216 -13.22 11.40 2.64
CA SER A 216 -12.61 10.07 2.76
C SER A 216 -12.01 9.87 4.15
N ARG A 217 -11.82 8.60 4.53
CA ARG A 217 -11.06 8.22 5.72
C ARG A 217 -9.70 7.66 5.33
N VAL A 218 -8.68 7.94 6.13
CA VAL A 218 -7.35 7.34 5.92
C VAL A 218 -7.34 5.97 6.60
N ILE A 219 -7.11 4.92 5.81
CA ILE A 219 -6.81 3.57 6.29
C ILE A 219 -5.73 3.01 5.37
N CYS A 220 -4.54 2.81 5.92
CA CYS A 220 -3.39 2.30 5.20
C CYS A 220 -3.69 0.96 4.52
N GLU A 221 -3.25 0.80 3.27
CA GLU A 221 -3.50 -0.39 2.45
C GLU A 221 -2.77 -1.63 2.95
N VAL A 222 -1.60 -1.47 3.55
CA VAL A 222 -0.74 -2.57 4.00
C VAL A 222 -0.97 -2.88 5.48
N GLY A 223 -0.87 -4.15 5.85
CA GLY A 223 -0.98 -4.61 7.23
C GLY A 223 0.34 -5.16 7.77
N PRO A 224 0.45 -5.33 9.09
CA PRO A 224 1.62 -5.92 9.71
C PRO A 224 1.79 -7.40 9.30
N PRO A 225 2.97 -7.98 9.51
CA PRO A 225 3.15 -9.43 9.42
C PRO A 225 2.31 -10.15 10.49
N ASP A 226 2.16 -11.47 10.33
CA ASP A 226 1.38 -12.30 11.25
C ASP A 226 1.99 -12.40 12.67
N PHE A 227 3.21 -11.92 12.82
CA PHE A 227 3.89 -11.83 14.12
C PHE A 227 4.41 -10.41 14.34
N THR A 228 4.43 -10.02 15.61
CA THR A 228 5.06 -8.79 16.10
C THR A 228 6.07 -9.14 17.17
N ARG A 229 7.17 -8.42 17.22
CA ARG A 229 8.13 -8.55 18.30
C ARG A 229 7.53 -7.98 19.60
N VAL A 230 7.88 -8.56 20.72
CA VAL A 230 7.36 -8.09 22.03
C VAL A 230 8.30 -7.14 22.75
N SER A 231 9.58 -7.11 22.36
CA SER A 231 10.62 -6.27 22.96
C SER A 231 11.56 -5.70 21.91
N PRO A 232 12.17 -4.54 22.15
CA PRO A 232 13.20 -3.96 21.31
C PRO A 232 14.39 -4.91 21.09
N ASN A 233 15.08 -4.75 19.96
CA ASN A 233 16.39 -5.34 19.78
C ASN A 233 17.41 -4.51 20.55
N GLU A 234 18.22 -5.12 21.40
CA GLU A 234 19.25 -4.46 22.18
C GLU A 234 20.55 -4.42 21.36
N ARG A 235 21.27 -3.31 21.42
CA ARG A 235 22.61 -3.17 20.88
C ARG A 235 23.60 -3.16 22.06
N VAL A 236 24.56 -4.05 22.00
CA VAL A 236 25.64 -4.12 23.02
C VAL A 236 26.61 -2.96 22.77
N GLU A 237 27.25 -2.48 23.82
CA GLU A 237 28.30 -1.50 23.73
C GLU A 237 29.39 -1.97 22.74
N ASP A 238 29.92 -1.06 21.92
CA ASP A 238 30.87 -1.30 20.82
C ASP A 238 30.34 -2.14 19.63
N GLU A 239 29.12 -2.64 19.68
CA GLU A 239 28.54 -3.34 18.53
C GLU A 239 28.28 -2.35 17.38
N PRO A 240 28.57 -2.73 16.11
CA PRO A 240 28.22 -1.91 14.95
C PRO A 240 26.71 -1.64 14.87
N LEU A 241 26.32 -0.42 14.49
CA LEU A 241 24.94 -0.12 14.18
C LEU A 241 24.53 -0.89 12.91
N ARG A 242 23.70 -1.90 13.05
CA ARG A 242 23.14 -2.66 11.91
C ARG A 242 21.96 -1.90 11.32
N ILE A 243 22.17 -1.35 10.12
CA ILE A 243 21.18 -0.58 9.37
C ILE A 243 20.57 -1.51 8.33
N CYS A 244 19.27 -1.73 8.37
CA CYS A 244 18.58 -2.49 7.33
C CYS A 244 17.95 -1.54 6.30
N TRP A 245 18.08 -1.91 5.03
CA TRP A 245 17.35 -1.33 3.91
C TRP A 245 16.76 -2.45 3.06
N SER A 246 15.49 -2.34 2.69
CA SER A 246 14.80 -3.38 1.91
C SER A 246 13.97 -2.78 0.77
N GLY A 247 14.08 -3.36 -0.41
CA GLY A 247 13.28 -2.97 -1.57
C GLY A 247 13.79 -3.48 -2.90
N THR A 248 12.94 -3.43 -3.92
CA THR A 248 13.37 -3.64 -5.30
C THR A 248 14.39 -2.57 -5.71
N HIS A 249 15.51 -2.96 -6.30
CA HIS A 249 16.56 -2.03 -6.70
C HIS A 249 16.16 -1.22 -7.94
N LEU A 250 15.21 -0.29 -7.74
CA LEU A 250 14.72 0.67 -8.72
C LEU A 250 15.18 2.09 -8.38
N PRO A 251 15.38 2.97 -9.36
CA PRO A 251 15.82 4.36 -9.10
C PRO A 251 14.97 5.07 -8.04
N GLY A 252 13.65 4.87 -8.06
CA GLY A 252 12.73 5.49 -7.11
C GLY A 252 12.90 5.07 -5.65
N LYS A 253 13.57 3.93 -5.38
CA LYS A 253 13.88 3.47 -4.01
C LYS A 253 15.14 4.11 -3.43
N ALA A 254 15.97 4.71 -4.27
CA ALA A 254 17.07 5.62 -3.97
C ALA A 254 18.02 5.17 -2.84
N LEU A 255 18.44 3.89 -2.83
CA LEU A 255 19.47 3.40 -1.90
C LEU A 255 20.77 4.22 -1.96
N ASN A 256 21.07 4.82 -3.13
CA ASN A 256 22.22 5.72 -3.29
C ASN A 256 22.27 6.86 -2.28
N LEU A 257 21.13 7.34 -1.78
CA LEU A 257 21.10 8.40 -0.74
C LEU A 257 21.61 7.86 0.58
N LEU A 258 21.20 6.64 0.98
CA LEU A 258 21.72 5.98 2.19
C LEU A 258 23.20 5.69 2.06
N LEU A 259 23.65 5.13 0.92
CA LEU A 259 25.09 4.84 0.72
C LEU A 259 25.96 6.09 0.82
N ARG A 260 25.51 7.22 0.25
CA ARG A 260 26.22 8.51 0.35
C ARG A 260 26.20 9.07 1.77
N ALA A 261 25.10 8.94 2.49
CA ALA A 261 25.01 9.36 3.89
C ALA A 261 25.92 8.51 4.78
N ALA A 262 25.89 7.19 4.59
CA ALA A 262 26.74 6.25 5.33
C ALA A 262 28.24 6.47 5.09
N ALA A 263 28.63 6.86 3.88
CA ALA A 263 30.02 7.19 3.56
C ALA A 263 30.56 8.42 4.31
N LEU A 264 29.70 9.26 4.90
CA LEU A 264 30.09 10.40 5.75
C LEU A 264 30.28 10.02 7.22
N LEU A 265 29.94 8.78 7.59
CA LEU A 265 30.01 8.27 8.95
C LEU A 265 31.41 7.63 9.22
N HIS A 266 32.46 8.47 9.27
CA HIS A 266 33.83 8.01 9.53
C HIS A 266 34.09 7.75 11.02
N ASP A 267 33.25 8.27 11.87
CA ASP A 267 33.38 8.36 13.33
C ASP A 267 32.58 7.29 14.07
N ILE A 268 31.83 6.40 13.34
CA ILE A 268 31.02 5.36 13.93
C ILE A 268 31.22 4.01 13.25
N HIS A 269 30.96 2.93 14.00
CA HIS A 269 30.94 1.55 13.49
C HIS A 269 29.52 1.20 13.02
N TYR A 270 29.38 0.80 11.77
CA TYR A 270 28.07 0.38 11.20
C TYR A 270 28.24 -0.68 10.13
N THR A 271 27.15 -1.44 9.89
CA THR A 271 26.91 -2.30 8.73
C THR A 271 25.59 -1.97 8.08
N ILE A 272 25.44 -2.28 6.79
CA ILE A 272 24.20 -2.07 6.04
C ILE A 272 23.74 -3.40 5.47
N GLU A 273 22.62 -3.90 5.95
CA GLU A 273 21.94 -5.09 5.42
C GLU A 273 21.00 -4.68 4.29
N ILE A 274 21.35 -5.04 3.05
CA ILE A 274 20.63 -4.62 1.84
C ILE A 274 19.86 -5.80 1.27
N LEU A 275 18.53 -5.74 1.44
CA LEU A 275 17.61 -6.80 1.02
C LEU A 275 16.93 -6.44 -0.30
N GLY A 276 16.87 -7.40 -1.21
CA GLY A 276 16.28 -7.24 -2.54
C GLY A 276 17.30 -7.16 -3.65
N ASP A 277 16.80 -7.05 -4.88
CA ASP A 277 17.62 -6.93 -6.09
C ASP A 277 16.89 -6.14 -7.16
N GLY A 278 17.52 -5.86 -8.30
CA GLY A 278 16.89 -5.19 -9.43
C GLY A 278 17.87 -4.39 -10.29
N PRO A 279 17.35 -3.67 -11.30
CA PRO A 279 18.19 -3.03 -12.34
C PRO A 279 19.23 -2.03 -11.83
N SER A 280 18.98 -1.36 -10.71
CA SER A 280 19.91 -0.38 -10.12
C SER A 280 21.00 -1.02 -9.27
N GLY A 281 20.90 -2.30 -8.90
CA GLY A 281 21.79 -2.98 -7.96
C GLY A 281 23.26 -2.93 -8.37
N ARG A 282 23.58 -3.18 -9.64
CA ARG A 282 24.96 -3.09 -10.15
C ARG A 282 25.56 -1.69 -9.98
N ASN A 283 24.79 -0.66 -10.23
CA ASN A 283 25.25 0.73 -10.09
C ASN A 283 25.43 1.11 -8.62
N TRP A 284 24.57 0.61 -7.73
CA TRP A 284 24.67 0.87 -6.30
C TRP A 284 25.86 0.14 -5.65
N LYS A 285 26.16 -1.10 -6.09
CA LYS A 285 27.37 -1.81 -5.69
C LYS A 285 28.63 -1.05 -6.10
N ARG A 286 28.69 -0.59 -7.37
CA ARG A 286 29.82 0.25 -7.82
C ARG A 286 29.94 1.57 -7.04
N LEU A 287 28.80 2.16 -6.65
CA LEU A 287 28.80 3.36 -5.82
C LEU A 287 29.37 3.08 -4.43
N ALA A 288 28.99 1.97 -3.78
CA ALA A 288 29.54 1.58 -2.48
C ALA A 288 31.06 1.42 -2.53
N THR A 289 31.59 0.72 -3.56
CA THR A 289 33.04 0.59 -3.78
C THR A 289 33.70 1.96 -4.00
N LYS A 290 33.12 2.84 -4.83
CA LYS A 290 33.65 4.20 -5.07
C LYS A 290 33.69 5.04 -3.81
N LEU A 291 32.73 4.82 -2.90
CA LEU A 291 32.65 5.52 -1.61
C LEU A 291 33.52 4.87 -0.51
N GLY A 292 34.15 3.72 -0.78
CA GLY A 292 35.02 3.01 0.18
C GLY A 292 34.24 2.37 1.35
N ILE A 293 32.98 1.98 1.12
CA ILE A 293 32.10 1.38 2.14
C ILE A 293 31.59 0.00 1.76
N ASP A 294 32.09 -0.60 0.70
CA ASP A 294 31.62 -1.90 0.19
C ASP A 294 31.74 -3.04 1.21
N GLU A 295 32.81 -3.07 2.01
CA GLU A 295 32.99 -4.04 3.09
C GLU A 295 31.98 -3.94 4.23
N ARG A 296 31.31 -2.78 4.35
CA ARG A 296 30.23 -2.52 5.34
C ARG A 296 28.85 -2.83 4.78
N CYS A 297 28.73 -3.20 3.49
CA CYS A 297 27.46 -3.43 2.78
C CYS A 297 27.25 -4.91 2.51
N HIS A 298 26.28 -5.52 3.16
CA HIS A 298 25.90 -6.90 2.95
C HIS A 298 24.73 -7.00 1.98
N TRP A 299 24.98 -7.51 0.77
CA TRP A 299 24.00 -7.59 -0.32
C TRP A 299 23.37 -8.98 -0.34
N HIS A 300 22.14 -9.11 0.16
CA HIS A 300 21.46 -10.41 0.31
C HIS A 300 20.70 -10.89 -0.94
N GLY A 301 20.45 -10.00 -1.90
CA GLY A 301 19.62 -10.34 -3.07
C GLY A 301 18.16 -10.59 -2.70
N TRP A 302 17.46 -11.34 -3.54
CA TRP A 302 16.07 -11.74 -3.26
C TRP A 302 16.05 -12.86 -2.22
N LEU A 303 15.30 -12.65 -1.16
CA LEU A 303 15.08 -13.60 -0.09
C LEU A 303 13.60 -13.98 0.02
N THR A 304 13.29 -15.07 0.70
CA THR A 304 11.93 -15.33 1.17
C THR A 304 11.52 -14.27 2.17
N ARG A 305 10.20 -14.05 2.33
CA ARG A 305 9.70 -13.09 3.32
C ARG A 305 10.19 -13.41 4.74
N ALA A 306 10.18 -14.69 5.12
CA ALA A 306 10.66 -15.13 6.44
C ALA A 306 12.14 -14.79 6.65
N ALA A 307 13.01 -15.10 5.70
CA ALA A 307 14.44 -14.76 5.78
C ALA A 307 14.67 -13.24 5.84
N SER A 308 13.92 -12.47 5.05
CA SER A 308 13.98 -11.00 5.08
C SER A 308 13.60 -10.45 6.46
N LEU A 309 12.52 -10.97 7.06
CA LEU A 309 12.06 -10.55 8.38
C LEU A 309 13.04 -10.92 9.50
N THR A 310 13.76 -12.06 9.36
CA THR A 310 14.83 -12.45 10.30
C THR A 310 15.98 -11.43 10.27
N ILE A 311 16.54 -11.13 9.09
CA ILE A 311 17.64 -10.17 8.96
C ILE A 311 17.21 -8.77 9.42
N MET A 312 15.99 -8.37 9.04
CA MET A 312 15.41 -7.11 9.50
C MET A 312 15.28 -7.09 11.04
N GLY A 313 14.78 -8.17 11.65
CA GLY A 313 14.62 -8.30 13.10
C GLY A 313 15.95 -8.28 13.86
N ASP A 314 17.03 -8.72 13.25
CA ASP A 314 18.38 -8.68 13.83
C ASP A 314 19.07 -7.32 13.66
N SER A 315 18.47 -6.39 12.91
CA SER A 315 18.99 -5.04 12.71
C SER A 315 18.59 -4.10 13.86
N HIS A 316 19.22 -2.91 13.90
CA HIS A 316 18.99 -1.91 14.95
C HIS A 316 18.16 -0.72 14.47
N VAL A 317 18.21 -0.43 13.17
CA VAL A 317 17.54 0.70 12.51
C VAL A 317 17.09 0.26 11.12
N PHE A 318 15.93 0.72 10.70
CA PHE A 318 15.46 0.57 9.32
C PHE A 318 15.52 1.90 8.60
N ALA A 319 16.19 1.95 7.45
CA ALA A 319 16.26 3.14 6.61
C ALA A 319 15.46 2.95 5.33
N ILE A 320 14.55 3.87 5.03
CA ILE A 320 13.78 3.89 3.79
C ILE A 320 13.95 5.22 3.06
N THR A 321 14.55 5.17 1.88
CA THR A 321 14.97 6.34 1.10
C THR A 321 14.11 6.57 -0.14
N SER A 322 12.97 5.87 -0.25
CA SER A 322 12.11 5.94 -1.43
C SER A 322 11.65 7.36 -1.75
N LEU A 323 11.90 7.80 -2.99
CA LEU A 323 11.49 9.10 -3.52
C LEU A 323 10.05 9.07 -4.07
N LYS A 324 9.49 7.87 -4.24
CA LYS A 324 8.10 7.64 -4.61
C LYS A 324 7.65 6.26 -4.15
N ASP A 325 6.65 6.28 -3.31
CA ASP A 325 5.95 5.07 -2.85
C ASP A 325 4.48 5.40 -2.54
N LEU A 326 3.73 4.42 -2.03
CA LEU A 326 2.48 4.67 -1.33
C LEU A 326 2.76 4.53 0.17
N THR A 327 2.38 3.40 0.78
CA THR A 327 2.93 2.99 2.08
C THR A 327 3.73 1.72 1.81
N SER A 328 4.89 1.53 2.28
CA SER A 328 5.69 0.35 1.98
C SER A 328 5.39 -0.77 2.97
N ASN A 329 5.13 -2.00 2.50
CA ASN A 329 5.00 -3.18 3.37
C ASN A 329 6.18 -3.29 4.33
N VAL A 330 7.40 -3.12 3.80
CA VAL A 330 8.63 -3.23 4.60
C VAL A 330 8.75 -2.18 5.71
N ALA A 331 8.14 -1.01 5.56
CA ALA A 331 8.11 0.00 6.61
C ALA A 331 7.19 -0.43 7.78
N VAL A 332 6.03 -1.01 7.46
CA VAL A 332 5.12 -1.58 8.48
C VAL A 332 5.73 -2.81 9.13
N GLU A 333 6.43 -3.66 8.37
CA GLU A 333 7.19 -4.79 8.88
C GLU A 333 8.30 -4.34 9.84
N ALA A 334 9.04 -3.28 9.49
CA ALA A 334 10.10 -2.72 10.34
C ALA A 334 9.58 -2.25 11.71
N ILE A 335 8.50 -1.45 11.74
CA ILE A 335 7.92 -1.01 13.04
C ILE A 335 7.35 -2.19 13.84
N SER A 336 6.82 -3.22 13.16
CA SER A 336 6.30 -4.43 13.82
C SER A 336 7.41 -5.29 14.46
N LEU A 337 8.63 -5.14 13.95
CA LEU A 337 9.84 -5.75 14.52
C LEU A 337 10.52 -4.84 15.56
N GLY A 338 9.94 -3.67 15.85
CA GLY A 338 10.48 -2.73 16.82
C GLY A 338 11.71 -1.96 16.28
N LEU A 339 11.84 -1.80 14.98
CA LEU A 339 12.94 -1.01 14.42
C LEU A 339 12.56 0.47 14.35
N PRO A 340 13.34 1.37 14.92
CA PRO A 340 13.25 2.80 14.60
C PRO A 340 13.39 3.01 13.10
N VAL A 341 12.50 3.79 12.51
CA VAL A 341 12.50 4.02 11.05
C VAL A 341 13.06 5.41 10.74
N ILE A 342 14.08 5.47 9.89
CA ILE A 342 14.52 6.73 9.26
C ILE A 342 13.93 6.78 7.85
N CYS A 343 13.13 7.80 7.55
CA CYS A 343 12.48 7.95 6.25
C CYS A 343 12.44 9.40 5.78
N LEU A 344 12.13 9.62 4.50
CA LEU A 344 11.79 10.94 4.01
C LEU A 344 10.38 11.34 4.46
N ASP A 345 10.18 12.61 4.82
CA ASP A 345 8.87 13.14 5.25
C ASP A 345 7.97 13.40 4.04
N HIS A 346 7.53 12.33 3.40
CA HIS A 346 6.53 12.33 2.33
C HIS A 346 5.95 10.93 2.10
N CYS A 347 4.98 10.78 1.20
CA CYS A 347 4.24 9.54 0.96
C CYS A 347 3.57 9.01 2.24
N GLY A 348 3.24 7.74 2.29
CA GLY A 348 2.71 7.08 3.48
C GLY A 348 3.70 6.94 4.64
N PHE A 349 4.98 7.24 4.41
CA PHE A 349 5.99 7.26 5.49
C PHE A 349 5.76 8.41 6.46
N ALA A 350 5.31 9.57 5.94
CA ALA A 350 4.95 10.72 6.76
C ALA A 350 3.80 10.40 7.74
N ASP A 351 2.87 9.52 7.32
CA ASP A 351 1.79 9.04 8.18
C ASP A 351 2.26 7.95 9.14
N LEU A 352 3.14 7.04 8.68
CA LEU A 352 3.59 5.88 9.44
C LEU A 352 4.52 6.27 10.58
N VAL A 353 5.52 7.09 10.27
CA VAL A 353 6.60 7.44 11.20
C VAL A 353 6.23 8.70 11.98
N THR A 354 6.28 8.59 13.30
CA THR A 354 6.14 9.72 14.24
C THR A 354 7.46 9.92 14.99
N ASP A 355 7.59 11.03 15.71
CA ASP A 355 8.77 11.35 16.52
C ASP A 355 9.01 10.34 17.66
N ASP A 356 7.98 9.50 17.97
CA ASP A 356 8.08 8.44 18.96
C ASP A 356 8.61 7.11 18.40
N CYS A 357 8.62 6.92 17.07
CA CYS A 357 8.99 5.63 16.45
C CYS A 357 10.05 5.75 15.36
N GLY A 358 10.58 6.95 15.09
CA GLY A 358 11.60 7.13 14.07
C GLY A 358 12.00 8.57 13.86
N ILE A 359 12.76 8.80 12.79
CA ILE A 359 13.25 10.12 12.41
C ILE A 359 12.83 10.42 10.97
N LYS A 360 12.07 11.49 10.78
CA LYS A 360 11.71 11.97 9.46
C LYS A 360 12.72 12.98 8.95
N VAL A 361 13.21 12.76 7.74
CA VAL A 361 14.13 13.62 7.02
C VAL A 361 13.35 14.46 6.02
N HIS A 362 13.55 15.77 6.04
CA HIS A 362 12.88 16.65 5.10
C HIS A 362 13.18 16.27 3.64
N ALA A 363 12.18 16.13 2.80
CA ALA A 363 12.28 15.78 1.38
C ALA A 363 12.72 17.01 0.55
N GLY A 364 13.92 17.52 0.80
CA GLY A 364 14.51 18.70 0.18
C GLY A 364 15.50 18.38 -0.93
N SER A 365 16.64 19.09 -0.95
CA SER A 365 17.72 18.83 -1.91
C SER A 365 18.48 17.54 -1.58
N GLU A 366 19.15 16.93 -2.58
CA GLU A 366 19.95 15.71 -2.38
C GLU A 366 21.00 15.91 -1.27
N LYS A 367 21.70 17.04 -1.28
CA LYS A 367 22.71 17.36 -0.28
C LYS A 367 22.12 17.43 1.14
N GLN A 368 20.95 18.05 1.28
CA GLN A 368 20.25 18.14 2.57
C GLN A 368 19.82 16.77 3.05
N ILE A 369 19.18 15.98 2.19
CA ILE A 369 18.73 14.61 2.53
C ILE A 369 19.92 13.75 2.98
N ILE A 370 21.05 13.78 2.25
CA ILE A 370 22.26 13.03 2.62
C ILE A 370 22.79 13.47 4.00
N SER A 371 22.86 14.78 4.25
CA SER A 371 23.30 15.33 5.54
C SER A 371 22.37 14.92 6.67
N ASP A 372 21.06 15.00 6.47
CA ASP A 372 20.08 14.69 7.51
C ASP A 372 20.01 13.18 7.80
N LEU A 373 20.14 12.32 6.78
CA LEU A 373 20.28 10.87 6.95
C LEU A 373 21.54 10.52 7.76
N CYS A 374 22.67 11.14 7.42
CA CYS A 374 23.93 10.97 8.15
C CYS A 374 23.77 11.37 9.63
N ASN A 375 23.17 12.52 9.90
CA ASN A 375 22.94 13.02 11.26
C ASN A 375 21.96 12.12 12.04
N ALA A 376 20.90 11.63 11.40
CA ALA A 376 19.95 10.72 12.01
C ALA A 376 20.62 9.39 12.40
N LEU A 377 21.42 8.81 11.51
CA LEU A 377 22.15 7.57 11.79
C LEU A 377 23.17 7.77 12.92
N ARG A 378 23.95 8.85 12.87
CA ARG A 378 24.92 9.19 13.93
C ARG A 378 24.22 9.37 15.28
N LYS A 379 23.08 10.06 15.31
CA LYS A 379 22.29 10.28 16.54
C LYS A 379 21.85 8.97 17.15
N LEU A 380 21.36 8.01 16.34
CA LEU A 380 20.93 6.69 16.82
C LEU A 380 22.09 5.79 17.24
N TYR A 381 23.29 6.01 16.70
CA TYR A 381 24.49 5.30 17.16
C TYR A 381 24.97 5.82 18.51
N MET A 382 25.04 7.15 18.67
CA MET A 382 25.57 7.79 19.87
C MET A 382 24.63 7.79 21.08
N ASP A 383 23.32 7.70 20.83
CA ASP A 383 22.28 7.73 21.88
C ASP A 383 21.45 6.45 21.85
N GLU A 384 21.95 5.42 22.53
CA GLU A 384 21.24 4.12 22.63
C GLU A 384 19.92 4.24 23.40
N ALA A 385 19.84 5.16 24.37
CA ALA A 385 18.60 5.41 25.10
C ALA A 385 17.50 5.96 24.16
N LEU A 386 17.86 6.88 23.27
CA LEU A 386 16.96 7.38 22.23
C LEU A 386 16.57 6.25 21.27
N ARG A 387 17.54 5.46 20.77
CA ARG A 387 17.27 4.36 19.86
C ARG A 387 16.28 3.38 20.45
N ARG A 388 16.50 2.98 21.72
CA ARG A 388 15.62 2.08 22.47
C ARG A 388 14.22 2.67 22.65
N ARG A 389 14.12 3.95 23.03
CA ARG A 389 12.81 4.64 23.16
C ARG A 389 12.05 4.63 21.83
N LEU A 390 12.71 4.93 20.71
CA LEU A 390 12.08 4.89 19.39
C LEU A 390 11.69 3.47 18.98
N SER A 391 12.45 2.46 19.39
CA SER A 391 12.14 1.05 19.18
C SER A 391 10.87 0.63 19.92
N GLU A 392 10.74 1.02 21.20
CA GLU A 392 9.52 0.82 21.98
C GLU A 392 8.31 1.53 21.34
N GLY A 393 8.51 2.77 20.91
CA GLY A 393 7.51 3.55 20.16
C GLY A 393 7.10 2.89 18.84
N ALA A 394 8.05 2.27 18.11
CA ALA A 394 7.74 1.52 16.90
C ALA A 394 6.81 0.33 17.16
N LEU A 395 7.04 -0.44 18.22
CA LEU A 395 6.16 -1.53 18.63
C LEU A 395 4.76 -1.04 19.01
N LEU A 396 4.66 0.11 19.69
CA LEU A 396 3.37 0.74 19.98
C LEU A 396 2.67 1.19 18.71
N ARG A 397 3.42 1.88 17.82
CA ARG A 397 2.91 2.36 16.52
C ARG A 397 2.41 1.24 15.63
N ALA A 398 3.06 0.08 15.62
CA ALA A 398 2.64 -1.10 14.86
C ALA A 398 1.20 -1.55 15.22
N ARG A 399 0.76 -1.36 16.47
CA ARG A 399 -0.60 -1.68 16.90
C ARG A 399 -1.66 -0.88 16.17
N ASP A 400 -1.38 0.39 15.84
CA ASP A 400 -2.30 1.26 15.08
C ASP A 400 -2.55 0.71 13.67
N TYR A 401 -1.56 0.01 13.10
CA TYR A 401 -1.64 -0.62 11.79
C TYR A 401 -2.17 -2.05 11.83
N SER A 402 -2.47 -2.59 13.01
CA SER A 402 -3.01 -3.94 13.17
C SER A 402 -4.35 -4.12 12.44
N TRP A 403 -4.61 -5.33 11.96
CA TRP A 403 -5.88 -5.64 11.30
C TRP A 403 -7.10 -5.36 12.17
N PRO A 404 -7.13 -5.68 13.49
CA PRO A 404 -8.25 -5.31 14.36
C PRO A 404 -8.54 -3.81 14.38
N ASN A 405 -7.51 -2.95 14.47
CA ASN A 405 -7.68 -1.49 14.48
C ASN A 405 -8.15 -0.97 13.13
N LYS A 406 -7.62 -1.49 12.02
CA LYS A 406 -8.10 -1.18 10.67
C LYS A 406 -9.56 -1.58 10.48
N MET A 407 -9.96 -2.73 10.99
CA MET A 407 -11.36 -3.16 10.93
C MET A 407 -12.27 -2.23 11.72
N CYS A 408 -11.87 -1.76 12.90
CA CYS A 408 -12.64 -0.75 13.63
C CYS A 408 -12.81 0.57 12.84
N ALA A 409 -11.78 0.98 12.08
CA ALA A 409 -11.86 2.16 11.22
C ALA A 409 -12.73 1.90 9.96
N LEU A 410 -12.65 0.70 9.38
CA LEU A 410 -13.43 0.29 8.21
C LEU A 410 -14.92 0.17 8.54
N GLU A 411 -15.26 -0.41 9.69
CA GLU A 411 -16.66 -0.54 10.13
C GLU A 411 -17.37 0.81 10.21
N LYS A 412 -16.66 1.89 10.60
CA LYS A 412 -17.21 3.25 10.56
C LYS A 412 -17.49 3.75 9.14
N VAL A 413 -16.74 3.26 8.14
CA VAL A 413 -17.01 3.55 6.72
C VAL A 413 -18.23 2.76 6.26
N TYR A 414 -18.35 1.50 6.64
CA TYR A 414 -19.49 0.65 6.32
C TYR A 414 -20.79 1.15 6.94
N GLU A 415 -20.75 1.58 8.22
CA GLU A 415 -21.90 2.22 8.89
C GLU A 415 -22.36 3.46 8.14
N ALA A 416 -21.42 4.33 7.74
CA ALA A 416 -21.74 5.52 6.96
C ALA A 416 -22.36 5.15 5.61
N ALA A 417 -21.84 4.14 4.92
CA ALA A 417 -22.33 3.68 3.62
C ALA A 417 -23.78 3.18 3.71
N VAL A 418 -24.06 2.32 4.69
CA VAL A 418 -25.41 1.79 4.91
C VAL A 418 -26.40 2.87 5.36
N THR A 419 -25.96 3.87 6.15
CA THR A 419 -26.81 4.97 6.59
C THR A 419 -27.18 5.90 5.44
N ILE A 420 -26.20 6.31 4.62
CA ILE A 420 -26.42 7.17 3.45
C ILE A 420 -27.43 6.53 2.48
N GLN A 421 -27.34 5.21 2.25
CA GLN A 421 -28.31 4.52 1.39
C GLN A 421 -29.72 4.59 1.93
N LYS A 422 -29.91 4.32 3.22
CA LYS A 422 -31.24 4.40 3.86
C LYS A 422 -31.86 5.79 3.75
N GLU A 423 -31.06 6.85 3.93
CA GLU A 423 -31.52 8.23 3.78
C GLU A 423 -31.95 8.52 2.34
N ASN A 424 -31.21 8.03 1.34
CA ASN A 424 -31.54 8.17 -0.07
C ASN A 424 -32.82 7.41 -0.43
N ASP A 425 -33.02 6.20 0.10
CA ASP A 425 -34.21 5.38 -0.15
C ASP A 425 -35.47 6.05 0.44
N VAL A 426 -35.36 6.64 1.64
CA VAL A 426 -36.44 7.40 2.27
C VAL A 426 -36.75 8.67 1.48
N ALA A 427 -35.74 9.42 1.06
CA ALA A 427 -35.93 10.64 0.26
C ALA A 427 -36.55 10.35 -1.12
N GLY A 428 -36.17 9.24 -1.74
CA GLY A 428 -36.76 8.78 -3.02
C GLY A 428 -38.22 8.34 -2.91
N SER A 429 -38.63 7.81 -1.75
CA SER A 429 -40.00 7.38 -1.50
C SER A 429 -40.98 8.54 -1.15
N THR A 430 -40.45 9.70 -0.77
CA THR A 430 -41.25 10.89 -0.40
C THR A 430 -41.46 11.89 -1.53
N SER A 431 -40.95 11.65 -2.74
CA SER A 431 -41.24 12.47 -3.92
C SER A 431 -42.69 12.23 -4.34
N PRO A 432 -43.61 13.24 -4.36
CA PRO A 432 -44.99 13.03 -4.76
C PRO A 432 -45.04 12.66 -6.26
N THR A 433 -45.69 11.58 -6.54
CA THR A 433 -46.16 11.21 -7.90
C THR A 433 -47.04 12.39 -8.36
N THR A 434 -46.51 13.24 -9.23
CA THR A 434 -47.32 14.25 -9.93
C THR A 434 -48.26 13.46 -10.85
N ASN A 435 -49.47 13.17 -10.37
CA ASN A 435 -50.56 12.72 -11.21
C ASN A 435 -50.81 13.83 -12.25
N LEU A 436 -50.36 13.60 -13.46
CA LEU A 436 -50.86 14.29 -14.64
C LEU A 436 -52.33 13.86 -14.78
N VAL A 437 -53.19 14.65 -14.14
CA VAL A 437 -54.62 14.62 -14.48
C VAL A 437 -54.70 15.18 -15.92
N GLN A 438 -55.05 14.29 -16.82
CA GLN A 438 -55.62 14.63 -18.13
C GLN A 438 -56.87 15.47 -17.85
N MET A 439 -56.85 16.70 -18.24
CA MET A 439 -58.08 17.49 -18.50
C MET A 439 -58.23 17.58 -19.99
N ASP A 440 -59.42 17.18 -20.38
CA ASP A 440 -60.02 17.13 -21.72
C ASP A 440 -59.76 18.36 -22.62
#